data_8d44ce530950521dc5aeff37c6b961d7
#
_entry.id   8d44ce530950521dc5aeff37c6b961d7
#
_cell.length_a   1.000
_cell.length_b   1.000
_cell.length_c   1.000
_cell.angle_alpha   90.00
_cell.angle_beta   90.00
_cell.angle_gamma   90.00
#
_symmetry.space_group_name_H-M   'P 1'
#
loop_
_entity.id
_entity.type
_entity.pdbx_description
1 polymer ?
#
loop_
_entity_poly.entity_id
_entity_poly.type
_entity_poly.pdbx_seq_one_letter_code
_entity_poly.pdbx_strand_id
1 'polypeptide(L)'
;MAVDGGVSQDCSRGQTPAYIDHTNAETLGQFIHDSYSIRPADFVVMDGLQGLQNGPASVWAGTNYASDKMNMRLILAGKNAVAVDTIEALVMKCDPKLVPHLTKLEADGFGTTDVSKITVVGKQVSDVAKPFVGKQTAICPGS
;
A
#
# COMPACT_ATOMS: atom_id res chain seq x y z
N MET A 1 -13.69 5.89 -12.99
CA MET A 1 -12.74 6.64 -13.81
C MET A 1 -11.73 5.66 -14.33
N ALA A 2 -11.67 5.48 -15.62
CA ALA A 2 -10.73 4.58 -16.22
C ALA A 2 -9.33 5.05 -15.85
N VAL A 3 -8.53 4.18 -15.36
CA VAL A 3 -7.16 4.44 -15.10
C VAL A 3 -6.39 3.92 -16.27
N ASP A 4 -6.63 4.60 -17.25
CA ASP A 4 -6.16 4.29 -18.58
C ASP A 4 -4.70 4.63 -18.77
N GLY A 5 -4.13 5.36 -17.86
CA GLY A 5 -2.77 5.86 -18.01
C GLY A 5 -1.67 4.81 -18.13
N GLY A 6 -1.88 3.60 -17.64
CA GLY A 6 -0.87 2.55 -17.74
C GLY A 6 -1.19 1.45 -18.74
N VAL A 7 -2.41 1.42 -19.22
CA VAL A 7 -2.93 0.26 -19.91
C VAL A 7 -3.01 0.44 -21.42
N SER A 8 -3.04 1.68 -21.85
CA SER A 8 -3.22 2.02 -23.26
C SER A 8 -1.95 1.92 -24.10
N GLN A 9 -0.83 1.58 -23.51
CA GLN A 9 0.46 1.74 -24.20
C GLN A 9 0.71 0.76 -25.32
N ASP A 10 -0.03 -0.32 -25.43
CA ASP A 10 0.20 -1.31 -26.48
C ASP A 10 -1.01 -1.61 -27.38
N CYS A 11 -1.91 -0.66 -27.51
CA CYS A 11 -3.01 -0.77 -28.46
C CYS A 11 -2.54 -0.91 -29.92
N SER A 12 -1.30 -0.53 -30.20
CA SER A 12 -0.67 -0.67 -31.53
C SER A 12 -0.52 -2.13 -31.98
N ARG A 13 -0.60 -3.08 -31.05
CA ARG A 13 -0.48 -4.51 -31.34
C ARG A 13 -1.82 -5.25 -31.42
N GLY A 14 -2.92 -4.54 -31.37
CA GLY A 14 -4.26 -5.15 -31.43
C GLY A 14 -4.63 -5.98 -30.20
N GLN A 15 -3.88 -5.83 -29.10
CA GLN A 15 -4.23 -6.47 -27.84
C GLN A 15 -5.23 -5.61 -27.07
N THR A 16 -6.22 -6.25 -26.50
CA THR A 16 -7.13 -5.58 -25.58
C THR A 16 -6.33 -5.15 -24.35
N PRO A 17 -6.37 -3.88 -23.97
CA PRO A 17 -5.68 -3.42 -22.77
C PRO A 17 -6.15 -4.22 -21.56
N ALA A 18 -5.22 -4.70 -20.75
CA ALA A 18 -5.58 -5.30 -19.48
C ALA A 18 -6.10 -4.19 -18.56
N TYR A 19 -7.34 -4.33 -18.11
CA TYR A 19 -7.95 -3.39 -17.19
C TYR A 19 -7.69 -3.86 -15.76
N ILE A 20 -7.04 -3.02 -14.98
CA ILE A 20 -6.93 -3.25 -13.55
C ILE A 20 -8.13 -2.61 -12.87
N ASP A 21 -9.05 -3.43 -12.39
CA ASP A 21 -10.20 -2.94 -11.65
C ASP A 21 -9.76 -2.48 -10.25
N HIS A 22 -9.84 -1.18 -10.03
CA HIS A 22 -9.61 -0.57 -8.72
C HIS A 22 -10.76 0.35 -8.33
N THR A 23 -11.97 -0.02 -8.71
CA THR A 23 -13.20 0.65 -8.30
C THR A 23 -13.42 0.59 -6.80
N ASN A 24 -12.88 -0.44 -6.16
CA ASN A 24 -12.91 -0.60 -4.72
C ASN A 24 -11.64 -1.30 -4.19
N ALA A 25 -11.42 -1.23 -2.88
CA ALA A 25 -10.22 -1.78 -2.25
C ALA A 25 -10.14 -3.32 -2.36
N GLU A 26 -11.28 -4.00 -2.46
CA GLU A 26 -11.34 -5.46 -2.53
C GLU A 26 -10.86 -5.98 -3.88
N THR A 27 -11.32 -5.40 -4.98
CA THR A 27 -10.90 -5.79 -6.34
C THR A 27 -9.44 -5.45 -6.59
N LEU A 28 -8.99 -4.27 -6.14
CA LEU A 28 -7.58 -3.91 -6.19
C LEU A 28 -6.74 -4.85 -5.32
N GLY A 29 -7.21 -5.17 -4.12
CA GLY A 29 -6.54 -6.09 -3.21
C GLY A 29 -6.39 -7.48 -3.81
N GLN A 30 -7.38 -7.98 -4.52
CA GLN A 30 -7.30 -9.24 -5.24
C GLN A 30 -6.26 -9.19 -6.36
N PHE A 31 -6.24 -8.12 -7.14
CA PHE A 31 -5.25 -7.96 -8.20
C PHE A 31 -3.80 -7.93 -7.65
N ILE A 32 -3.58 -7.22 -6.54
CA ILE A 32 -2.26 -7.17 -5.89
C ILE A 32 -1.86 -8.56 -5.39
N HIS A 33 -2.79 -9.26 -4.72
CA HIS A 33 -2.59 -10.63 -4.25
C HIS A 33 -2.18 -11.56 -5.39
N ASP A 34 -2.96 -11.59 -6.47
CA ASP A 34 -2.73 -12.50 -7.60
C ASP A 34 -1.38 -12.19 -8.27
N SER A 35 -1.09 -10.91 -8.47
CA SER A 35 0.17 -10.48 -9.08
C SER A 35 1.38 -10.86 -8.24
N TYR A 36 1.32 -10.65 -6.93
CA TYR A 36 2.41 -10.99 -6.01
C TYR A 36 2.61 -12.51 -5.90
N SER A 37 1.52 -13.27 -5.93
CA SER A 37 1.55 -14.73 -5.79
C SER A 37 2.27 -15.44 -6.94
N ILE A 38 2.32 -14.81 -8.12
CA ILE A 38 3.05 -15.36 -9.28
C ILE A 38 4.56 -15.41 -9.00
N ARG A 39 5.12 -14.35 -8.43
CA ARG A 39 6.54 -14.23 -8.11
C ARG A 39 6.73 -13.35 -6.88
N PRO A 40 6.69 -13.93 -5.67
CA PRO A 40 6.99 -13.19 -4.45
C PRO A 40 8.39 -12.57 -4.47
N ALA A 41 8.53 -11.41 -3.88
CA ALA A 41 9.81 -10.74 -3.75
C ALA A 41 10.68 -11.41 -2.68
N ASP A 42 11.98 -11.56 -2.96
CA ASP A 42 12.95 -12.09 -2.01
C ASP A 42 13.38 -11.06 -0.96
N PHE A 43 13.28 -9.78 -1.32
CA PHE A 43 13.57 -8.63 -0.46
C PHE A 43 12.84 -7.40 -0.96
N VAL A 44 12.34 -6.59 -0.06
CA VAL A 44 11.62 -5.35 -0.37
C VAL A 44 12.23 -4.17 0.36
N VAL A 45 12.19 -3.02 -0.29
CA VAL A 45 12.57 -1.73 0.28
C VAL A 45 11.46 -0.75 -0.04
N MET A 46 10.90 -0.13 0.97
CA MET A 46 9.88 0.91 0.84
C MET A 46 10.51 2.28 1.14
N ASP A 47 10.35 3.19 0.21
CA ASP A 47 10.72 4.60 0.40
C ASP A 47 9.61 5.33 1.17
N GLY A 48 9.86 5.63 2.41
CA GLY A 48 9.01 6.42 3.28
C GLY A 48 9.61 7.79 3.60
N LEU A 49 10.41 8.37 2.73
CA LEU A 49 10.92 9.73 2.94
C LEU A 49 9.78 10.74 2.98
N GLN A 50 8.85 10.60 2.04
CA GLN A 50 7.64 11.41 1.96
C GLN A 50 6.45 10.52 1.66
N GLY A 51 5.40 10.63 2.45
CA GLY A 51 4.10 10.06 2.17
C GLY A 51 3.12 11.13 1.69
N LEU A 52 2.02 10.71 1.11
CA LEU A 52 0.94 11.59 0.71
C LEU A 52 -0.38 11.06 1.27
N GLN A 53 -0.99 11.84 2.13
CA GLN A 53 -2.34 11.55 2.61
C GLN A 53 -3.40 12.09 1.64
N ASN A 54 -4.68 11.76 1.83
CA ASN A 54 -5.76 12.08 0.91
C ASN A 54 -5.57 11.51 -0.52
N GLY A 55 -4.66 10.53 -0.67
CA GLY A 55 -4.35 9.89 -1.94
C GLY A 55 -5.43 8.94 -2.47
N PRO A 56 -5.23 8.34 -3.62
CA PRO A 56 -4.02 8.36 -4.43
C PRO A 56 -3.70 9.72 -5.00
N ALA A 57 -2.40 9.98 -5.08
CA ALA A 57 -1.81 11.23 -5.46
C ALA A 57 -2.18 11.64 -6.87
N SER A 58 -3.24 12.38 -7.04
CA SER A 58 -3.40 13.13 -8.26
C SER A 58 -4.14 14.42 -7.98
N VAL A 59 -3.72 15.46 -8.63
CA VAL A 59 -4.44 16.74 -8.68
C VAL A 59 -5.90 16.56 -9.11
N TRP A 60 -6.20 15.48 -9.81
CA TRP A 60 -7.54 15.07 -10.25
C TRP A 60 -8.44 14.61 -9.12
N ALA A 61 -7.88 14.10 -8.05
CA ALA A 61 -8.63 13.64 -6.88
C ALA A 61 -8.84 14.73 -5.83
N GLY A 62 -8.44 15.98 -6.13
CA GLY A 62 -8.50 17.08 -5.17
C GLY A 62 -7.42 17.02 -4.09
N THR A 63 -6.37 16.24 -4.30
CA THR A 63 -5.21 16.21 -3.42
C THR A 63 -4.43 17.51 -3.53
N ASN A 64 -4.14 18.13 -2.42
CA ASN A 64 -3.26 19.29 -2.36
C ASN A 64 -1.87 18.84 -1.87
N TYR A 65 -0.93 18.70 -2.80
CA TYR A 65 0.41 18.20 -2.47
C TYR A 65 1.10 19.02 -1.37
N ALA A 66 0.88 20.32 -1.30
CA ALA A 66 1.51 21.16 -0.30
C ALA A 66 1.00 20.87 1.12
N SER A 67 -0.31 20.65 1.28
CA SER A 67 -0.92 20.36 2.58
C SER A 67 -0.94 18.87 2.94
N ASP A 68 -0.97 18.01 1.92
CA ASP A 68 -1.18 16.57 2.12
C ASP A 68 0.13 15.78 2.20
N LYS A 69 1.26 16.45 1.99
CA LYS A 69 2.58 15.85 2.09
C LYS A 69 2.97 15.59 3.54
N MET A 70 3.29 14.34 3.83
CA MET A 70 3.77 13.86 5.11
C MET A 70 5.28 13.58 5.04
N ASN A 71 6.09 14.35 5.77
CA ASN A 71 7.53 14.10 5.88
C ASN A 71 7.77 12.99 6.90
N MET A 72 7.85 11.76 6.45
CA MET A 72 8.06 10.59 7.30
C MET A 72 9.53 10.37 7.61
N ARG A 73 10.41 10.57 6.62
CA ARG A 73 11.87 10.47 6.73
C ARG A 73 12.34 9.10 7.20
N LEU A 74 11.75 8.07 6.68
CA LEU A 74 12.10 6.70 7.01
C LEU A 74 12.23 5.85 5.74
N ILE A 75 12.91 4.72 5.90
CA ILE A 75 12.96 3.64 4.92
C ILE A 75 12.62 2.37 5.68
N LEU A 76 11.73 1.56 5.14
CA LEU A 76 11.45 0.22 5.63
C LEU A 76 12.07 -0.79 4.67
N ALA A 77 12.62 -1.88 5.21
CA ALA A 77 13.17 -2.95 4.38
C ALA A 77 13.02 -4.29 5.09
N GLY A 78 12.80 -5.35 4.33
CA GLY A 78 12.67 -6.69 4.89
C GLY A 78 12.60 -7.78 3.84
N LYS A 79 12.69 -9.03 4.29
CA LYS A 79 12.60 -10.22 3.42
C LYS A 79 11.17 -10.62 3.12
N ASN A 80 10.20 -10.13 3.87
CA ASN A 80 8.79 -10.48 3.69
C ASN A 80 7.97 -9.22 3.43
N ALA A 81 7.37 -9.12 2.25
CA ALA A 81 6.63 -7.94 1.82
C ALA A 81 5.41 -7.71 2.71
N VAL A 82 4.65 -8.75 3.06
CA VAL A 82 3.47 -8.62 3.92
C VAL A 82 3.84 -8.03 5.27
N ALA A 83 4.97 -8.47 5.84
CA ALA A 83 5.45 -7.92 7.11
C ALA A 83 5.90 -6.46 6.97
N VAL A 84 6.59 -6.09 5.88
CA VAL A 84 7.00 -4.71 5.63
C VAL A 84 5.79 -3.80 5.46
N ASP A 85 4.82 -4.20 4.64
CA ASP A 85 3.59 -3.42 4.39
C ASP A 85 2.71 -3.36 5.65
N THR A 86 2.73 -4.40 6.50
CA THR A 86 2.08 -4.38 7.81
C THR A 86 2.66 -3.28 8.69
N ILE A 87 3.99 -3.20 8.76
CA ILE A 87 4.68 -2.16 9.54
C ILE A 87 4.44 -0.78 8.90
N GLU A 88 4.41 -0.68 7.57
CA GLU A 88 4.06 0.56 6.87
C GLU A 88 2.67 1.06 7.26
N ALA A 89 1.66 0.18 7.23
CA ALA A 89 0.31 0.53 7.64
C ALA A 89 0.27 1.08 9.08
N LEU A 90 0.97 0.43 10.01
CA LEU A 90 1.06 0.88 11.40
C LEU A 90 1.79 2.21 11.56
N VAL A 91 2.83 2.45 10.77
CA VAL A 91 3.55 3.74 10.75
C VAL A 91 2.64 4.87 10.27
N MET A 92 1.70 4.58 9.38
CA MET A 92 0.65 5.50 8.95
C MET A 92 -0.55 5.56 9.91
N LYS A 93 -0.53 4.78 10.99
CA LYS A 93 -1.66 4.56 11.93
C LYS A 93 -2.91 3.99 11.25
N CYS A 94 -2.71 3.18 10.23
CA CYS A 94 -3.74 2.40 9.56
C CYS A 94 -3.80 0.99 10.15
N ASP A 95 -4.96 0.36 10.10
CA ASP A 95 -5.11 -1.05 10.53
C ASP A 95 -4.74 -2.00 9.36
N PRO A 96 -3.64 -2.75 9.45
CA PRO A 96 -3.24 -3.67 8.39
C PRO A 96 -4.25 -4.81 8.16
N LYS A 97 -5.07 -5.14 9.16
CA LYS A 97 -6.11 -6.18 9.05
C LYS A 97 -7.31 -5.73 8.20
N LEU A 98 -7.42 -4.45 7.92
CA LEU A 98 -8.43 -3.90 7.04
C LEU A 98 -7.92 -3.65 5.61
N VAL A 99 -6.67 -4.02 5.33
CA VAL A 99 -6.06 -3.89 4.02
C VAL A 99 -6.23 -5.21 3.24
N PRO A 100 -7.07 -5.25 2.18
CA PRO A 100 -7.49 -6.52 1.57
C PRO A 100 -6.36 -7.38 1.03
N HIS A 101 -5.36 -6.81 0.37
CA HIS A 101 -4.24 -7.61 -0.15
C HIS A 101 -3.39 -8.21 0.97
N LEU A 102 -3.22 -7.52 2.10
CA LEU A 102 -2.45 -8.05 3.23
C LEU A 102 -3.14 -9.26 3.86
N THR A 103 -4.45 -9.16 4.09
CA THR A 103 -5.22 -10.26 4.67
C THR A 103 -5.32 -11.47 3.74
N LYS A 104 -5.42 -11.25 2.43
CA LYS A 104 -5.41 -12.33 1.43
C LYS A 104 -4.05 -13.02 1.37
N LEU A 105 -2.96 -12.26 1.29
CA LEU A 105 -1.61 -12.80 1.27
C LEU A 105 -1.26 -13.54 2.57
N GLU A 106 -1.72 -13.05 3.73
CA GLU A 106 -1.57 -13.76 5.00
C GLU A 106 -2.33 -15.08 5.01
N ALA A 107 -3.57 -15.11 4.50
CA ALA A 107 -4.39 -16.31 4.43
C ALA A 107 -3.73 -17.42 3.59
N ASP A 108 -3.01 -17.04 2.54
CA ASP A 108 -2.29 -17.95 1.65
C ASP A 108 -0.84 -18.21 2.09
N GLY A 109 -0.45 -17.70 3.26
CA GLY A 109 0.84 -18.03 3.88
C GLY A 109 2.04 -17.25 3.34
N PHE A 110 1.83 -16.16 2.61
CA PHE A 110 2.92 -15.30 2.10
C PHE A 110 3.55 -14.42 3.17
N GLY A 111 2.95 -14.31 4.35
CA GLY A 111 3.47 -13.50 5.46
C GLY A 111 2.48 -13.40 6.60
N THR A 112 2.60 -12.35 7.41
CA THR A 112 1.69 -12.13 8.54
C THR A 112 1.40 -10.67 8.80
N THR A 113 0.16 -10.37 9.20
CA THR A 113 -0.27 -9.09 9.75
C THR A 113 -0.24 -9.08 11.29
N ASP A 114 0.13 -10.19 11.90
CA ASP A 114 0.30 -10.30 13.35
C ASP A 114 1.64 -9.69 13.77
N VAL A 115 1.57 -8.49 14.32
CA VAL A 115 2.73 -7.70 14.75
C VAL A 115 3.61 -8.43 15.76
N SER A 116 3.01 -9.31 16.58
CA SER A 116 3.77 -10.09 17.58
C SER A 116 4.76 -11.06 16.95
N LYS A 117 4.58 -11.39 15.68
CA LYS A 117 5.45 -12.25 14.88
C LYS A 117 6.44 -11.50 14.01
N ILE A 118 6.40 -10.16 14.01
CA ILE A 118 7.27 -9.31 13.21
C ILE A 118 8.34 -8.69 14.11
N THR A 119 9.59 -8.99 13.84
CA THR A 119 10.71 -8.38 14.55
C THR A 119 11.12 -7.10 13.84
N VAL A 120 10.90 -5.96 14.49
CA VAL A 120 11.33 -4.64 14.01
C VAL A 120 12.71 -4.33 14.56
N VAL A 121 13.66 -4.06 13.66
CA VAL A 121 15.02 -3.66 14.00
C VAL A 121 15.22 -2.19 13.66
N GLY A 122 15.79 -1.42 14.58
CA GLY A 122 16.00 0.02 14.43
C GLY A 122 14.97 0.83 15.19
N LYS A 123 14.38 1.83 14.55
CA LYS A 123 13.34 2.66 15.18
C LYS A 123 12.06 1.86 15.40
N GLN A 124 11.47 2.02 16.57
CA GLN A 124 10.18 1.39 16.84
C GLN A 124 9.06 2.14 16.13
N VAL A 125 7.99 1.42 15.80
CA VAL A 125 6.79 2.00 15.15
C VAL A 125 6.27 3.21 15.94
N SER A 126 6.19 3.09 17.27
CA SER A 126 5.74 4.17 18.17
C SER A 126 6.53 5.46 18.03
N ASP A 127 7.82 5.37 17.67
CA ASP A 127 8.70 6.53 17.59
C ASP A 127 8.51 7.33 16.30
N VAL A 128 7.99 6.68 15.26
CA VAL A 128 7.93 7.23 13.91
C VAL A 128 6.51 7.34 13.35
N ALA A 129 5.54 6.70 13.96
CA ALA A 129 4.16 6.67 13.47
C ALA A 129 3.52 8.06 13.45
N LYS A 130 2.89 8.38 12.33
CA LYS A 130 2.10 9.60 12.13
C LYS A 130 0.75 9.25 11.54
N PRO A 131 -0.36 9.86 12.04
CA PRO A 131 -1.66 9.58 11.50
C PRO A 131 -1.77 10.14 10.07
N PHE A 132 -2.11 9.27 9.14
CA PHE A 132 -2.52 9.66 7.80
C PHE A 132 -4.04 9.84 7.78
N VAL A 133 -4.49 10.92 7.21
CA VAL A 133 -5.92 11.17 6.97
C VAL A 133 -6.24 10.96 5.51
N GLY A 134 -7.41 10.48 5.19
CA GLY A 134 -7.77 10.24 3.80
C GLY A 134 -9.19 9.76 3.61
N LYS A 135 -9.51 9.51 2.35
CA LYS A 135 -10.84 9.04 1.95
C LYS A 135 -11.16 7.63 2.43
N GLN A 136 -10.13 6.87 2.83
CA GLN A 136 -10.30 5.51 3.36
C GLN A 136 -10.27 5.52 4.90
N THR A 137 -11.14 6.29 5.49
CA THR A 137 -11.26 6.46 6.93
C THR A 137 -11.53 5.15 7.69
N ALA A 138 -12.04 4.13 7.01
CA ALA A 138 -12.24 2.81 7.62
C ALA A 138 -10.91 2.08 7.91
N ILE A 139 -9.88 2.29 7.06
CA ILE A 139 -8.57 1.65 7.19
C ILE A 139 -7.62 2.52 8.02
N CYS A 140 -7.66 3.83 7.77
CA CYS A 140 -6.85 4.84 8.44
C CYS A 140 -7.79 5.86 9.09
N PRO A 141 -8.23 5.65 10.31
CA PRO A 141 -9.26 6.47 10.94
C PRO A 141 -8.84 7.92 11.20
N GLY A 142 -7.58 8.25 11.03
CA GLY A 142 -7.05 9.61 11.10
C GLY A 142 -7.62 10.40 12.26
N SER A 143 -7.16 10.15 13.44
CA SER A 143 -7.55 10.92 14.63
C SER A 143 -6.42 11.84 15.05
#